data_9e734a802634a192d1e3093ce488aa68
#
_entry.id   9e734a802634a192d1e3093ce488aa68
#
_cell.length_a   1.000
_cell.length_b   1.000
_cell.length_c   1.000
_cell.angle_alpha   90.00
_cell.angle_beta   90.00
_cell.angle_gamma   90.00
#
_symmetry.space_group_name_H-M   'P 1'
#
loop_
_entity.id
_entity.type
_entity.pdbx_description
1 polymer ?
#
loop_
_entity_poly.entity_id
_entity_poly.type
_entity_poly.pdbx_seq_one_letter_code
_entity_poly.pdbx_strand_id
1 'polypeptide(L)' 'VIPLWMSTFAWIVAGIILVLNVKLLSDTLFG' A
#
# COMPACT_ATOMS: atom_id res chain seq x y z
N VAL A 1 21.87 -7.36 -6.17
CA VAL A 1 21.05 -7.95 -5.08
C VAL A 1 20.44 -6.83 -4.26
N ILE A 2 19.12 -6.87 -4.07
CA ILE A 2 18.41 -5.86 -3.29
C ILE A 2 18.54 -6.21 -1.80
N PRO A 3 18.99 -5.27 -0.95
CA PRO A 3 19.09 -5.52 0.48
C PRO A 3 17.70 -5.74 1.10
N LEU A 4 17.65 -6.53 2.17
CA LEU A 4 16.39 -6.84 2.85
C LEU A 4 15.67 -5.60 3.37
N TRP A 5 16.41 -4.63 3.89
CA TRP A 5 15.81 -3.41 4.43
C TRP A 5 15.16 -2.55 3.33
N MET A 6 15.72 -2.54 2.13
CA MET A 6 15.09 -1.87 0.99
C MET A 6 13.80 -2.58 0.57
N SER A 7 13.83 -3.91 0.56
CA SER A 7 12.64 -4.71 0.25
C SER A 7 11.53 -4.45 1.28
N THR A 8 11.89 -4.43 2.55
CA THR A 8 10.94 -4.13 3.63
C THR A 8 10.31 -2.76 3.44
N PHE A 9 11.11 -1.76 3.15
CA PHE A 9 10.64 -0.40 2.90
C PHE A 9 9.65 -0.38 1.71
N ALA A 10 10.02 -1.05 0.63
CA ALA A 10 9.17 -1.12 -0.56
C ALA A 10 7.82 -1.78 -0.25
N TRP A 11 7.82 -2.84 0.53
CA TRP A 11 6.59 -3.52 0.94
C TRP A 11 5.70 -2.64 1.81
N ILE A 12 6.30 -1.89 2.74
CA ILE A 12 5.55 -0.96 3.59
C ILE A 12 4.86 0.11 2.73
N VAL A 13 5.59 0.71 1.80
CA VAL A 13 5.04 1.74 0.91
C VAL A 13 3.93 1.15 0.04
N ALA A 14 4.16 -0.02 -0.54
CA ALA A 14 3.16 -0.69 -1.36
C ALA A 14 1.90 -1.01 -0.56
N GLY A 15 2.06 -1.46 0.68
CA GLY A 15 0.94 -1.74 1.57
C GLY A 15 0.11 -0.49 1.87
N ILE A 16 0.77 0.62 2.16
CA ILE A 16 0.10 1.90 2.42
C ILE A 16 -0.71 2.34 1.19
N ILE A 17 -0.10 2.27 0.02
CA ILE A 17 -0.76 2.65 -1.23
C ILE A 17 -1.98 1.76 -1.48
N LEU A 18 -1.84 0.46 -1.28
CA LEU A 18 -2.92 -0.49 -1.48
C LEU A 18 -4.09 -0.21 -0.53
N VAL A 19 -3.81 0.01 0.73
CA VAL A 19 -4.84 0.32 1.74
C VAL A 19 -5.58 1.60 1.38
N LEU A 20 -4.86 2.64 0.99
CA LEU A 20 -5.48 3.91 0.59
C LEU A 20 -6.35 3.74 -0.65
N ASN A 21 -5.91 2.95 -1.62
CA ASN A 21 -6.69 2.68 -2.84
C ASN A 21 -7.99 1.94 -2.52
N VAL A 22 -7.91 0.90 -1.69
CA VAL A 22 -9.09 0.14 -1.28
C VAL A 22 -10.05 1.02 -0.49
N LYS A 23 -9.52 1.82 0.42
CA LYS A 23 -10.35 2.74 1.20
C LYS A 23 -11.06 3.76 0.31
N LEU A 24 -10.36 4.31 -0.65
CA LEU A 24 -10.93 5.28 -1.59
C LEU A 24 -12.06 4.65 -2.41
N LEU A 25 -11.85 3.43 -2.90
CA LEU A 25 -12.87 2.68 -3.63
C LEU A 25 -14.09 2.40 -2.75
N SER A 26 -13.85 1.93 -1.54
CA SER A 26 -14.91 1.66 -0.59
C SER A 26 -15.71 2.93 -0.27
N ASP A 27 -15.02 4.03 -0.06
CA ASP A 27 -15.64 5.32 0.24
C ASP A 27 -16.51 5.80 -0.94
N THR A 28 -16.05 5.59 -2.15
CA THR A 28 -16.79 5.95 -3.35
C THR A 28 -18.02 5.07 -3.56
N LEU A 29 -17.89 3.76 -3.29
CA LEU A 29 -18.97 2.80 -3.48
C LEU A 29 -20.00 2.82 -2.35
N PHE A 30 -19.54 3.00 -1.12
CA PHE A 30 -20.39 2.91 0.07
C PHE A 30 -20.67 4.25 0.73
N GLY A 31 -19.87 5.25 0.36
CA GLY A 31 -19.96 6.55 0.96
C GLY A 31 -20.99 7.43 0.38
#